data_0709d0046e56f897e88b66f0a4c3066a
#
_entry.id   0709d0046e56f897e88b66f0a4c3066a
#
_cell.length_a   1.000
_cell.length_b   1.000
_cell.length_c   1.000
_cell.angle_alpha   90.00
_cell.angle_beta   90.00
_cell.angle_gamma   90.00
#
_symmetry.space_group_name_H-M   'P 1'
#
loop_
_entity.id
_entity.type
_entity.pdbx_description
1 polymer ?
#
loop_
_entity_poly.entity_id
_entity_poly.type
_entity_poly.pdbx_seq_one_letter_code
_entity_poly.pdbx_strand_id
1 'polypeptide(L)'
;DRFKFTLGCDDIARVWGADGQGRAWAGAPDIIAVVNNKLTLADLKTSVRPYSRKWPKDYEKGTKEWRNLLGGYMKFKKTCKQLAAYDIAIEQTLGMKVQQAAVLVSTPERTQIFKISRGFLNSLRQDWYKIVEEYYKQLEECYSES
;
A
#
# COMPACT_ATOMS: atom_id res chain seq x y z
N ASP A 1 -12.65 2.67 19.53
CA ASP A 1 -12.78 2.14 18.18
C ASP A 1 -12.02 0.83 18.06
N ARG A 2 -12.76 -0.24 17.99
CA ARG A 2 -12.16 -1.58 17.90
C ARG A 2 -12.21 -2.08 16.47
N PHE A 3 -11.07 -2.64 16.01
CA PHE A 3 -11.04 -3.42 14.79
C PHE A 3 -11.90 -4.66 15.00
N LYS A 4 -12.91 -4.83 14.15
CA LYS A 4 -13.68 -6.06 14.11
C LYS A 4 -13.30 -6.80 12.83
N PHE A 5 -12.66 -7.95 12.99
CA PHE A 5 -12.36 -8.81 11.86
C PHE A 5 -13.66 -9.43 11.35
N THR A 6 -13.98 -9.18 10.10
CA THR A 6 -15.18 -9.74 9.46
C THR A 6 -14.90 -11.05 8.75
N LEU A 7 -13.63 -11.35 8.48
CA LEU A 7 -13.20 -12.57 7.82
C LEU A 7 -12.05 -13.15 8.61
N GLY A 8 -12.05 -14.45 8.78
CA GLY A 8 -10.92 -15.13 9.40
C GLY A 8 -9.66 -14.87 8.59
N CYS A 9 -8.60 -14.47 9.27
CA CYS A 9 -7.32 -14.16 8.59
C CYS A 9 -6.77 -15.36 7.81
N ASP A 10 -7.21 -16.57 8.15
CA ASP A 10 -6.74 -17.79 7.54
C ASP A 10 -7.35 -18.07 6.17
N ASP A 11 -8.50 -17.46 5.86
CA ASP A 11 -9.22 -17.70 4.62
C ASP A 11 -8.83 -16.75 3.49
N ILE A 12 -8.07 -15.67 3.81
CA ILE A 12 -7.61 -14.70 2.81
C ILE A 12 -6.10 -14.83 2.66
N ALA A 13 -5.67 -15.98 2.14
CA ALA A 13 -4.25 -16.20 1.94
C ALA A 13 -3.68 -15.36 0.80
N ARG A 14 -4.44 -15.21 -0.30
CA ARG A 14 -3.96 -14.50 -1.48
C ARG A 14 -5.10 -13.89 -2.28
N VAL A 15 -4.82 -12.71 -2.85
CA VAL A 15 -5.69 -12.04 -3.80
C VAL A 15 -4.93 -11.79 -5.10
N TRP A 16 -5.66 -11.71 -6.20
CA TRP A 16 -5.10 -11.56 -7.54
C TRP A 16 -5.71 -10.34 -8.20
N GLY A 17 -4.86 -9.51 -8.82
CA GLY A 17 -5.31 -8.37 -9.58
C GLY A 17 -4.79 -8.40 -11.00
N ALA A 18 -5.47 -7.71 -11.91
CA ALA A 18 -5.07 -7.57 -13.30
C ALA A 18 -5.47 -6.19 -13.82
N ASP A 19 -4.73 -5.71 -14.83
CA ASP A 19 -4.98 -4.41 -15.44
C ASP A 19 -5.84 -4.46 -16.71
N GLY A 20 -6.28 -5.66 -17.10
CA GLY A 20 -7.04 -5.84 -18.33
C GLY A 20 -6.19 -5.86 -19.59
N GLN A 21 -4.88 -5.73 -19.48
CA GLN A 21 -3.92 -5.72 -20.59
C GLN A 21 -3.00 -6.96 -20.56
N GLY A 22 -3.43 -8.03 -19.90
CA GLY A 22 -2.63 -9.23 -19.79
C GLY A 22 -1.57 -9.19 -18.69
N ARG A 23 -1.58 -8.16 -17.86
CA ARG A 23 -0.65 -7.98 -16.73
C ARG A 23 -1.37 -8.22 -15.43
N ALA A 24 -0.76 -9.03 -14.56
CA ALA A 24 -1.37 -9.46 -13.31
C ALA A 24 -0.36 -9.41 -12.15
N TRP A 25 -0.89 -9.41 -10.96
CA TRP A 25 -0.12 -9.48 -9.71
C TRP A 25 -0.88 -10.27 -8.66
N ALA A 26 -0.19 -10.67 -7.61
CA ALA A 26 -0.78 -11.39 -6.50
C ALA A 26 -0.19 -10.86 -5.20
N GLY A 27 -0.92 -11.00 -4.11
CA GLY A 27 -0.44 -10.61 -2.80
C GLY A 27 -1.34 -11.13 -1.68
N ALA A 28 -0.89 -10.94 -0.45
CA ALA A 28 -1.61 -11.31 0.75
C ALA A 28 -1.78 -10.06 1.61
N PRO A 29 -3.00 -9.48 1.69
CA PRO A 29 -3.25 -8.34 2.57
C PRO A 29 -3.04 -8.74 4.03
N ASP A 30 -2.50 -7.82 4.83
CA ASP A 30 -2.28 -8.08 6.25
C ASP A 30 -3.59 -8.11 7.02
N ILE A 31 -4.44 -7.10 6.81
CA ILE A 31 -5.69 -6.95 7.56
C ILE A 31 -6.80 -6.47 6.63
N ILE A 32 -7.94 -7.14 6.70
CA ILE A 32 -9.21 -6.65 6.19
C ILE A 32 -10.20 -6.69 7.34
N ALA A 33 -10.75 -5.55 7.73
CA ALA A 33 -11.57 -5.43 8.93
C ALA A 33 -12.64 -4.36 8.76
N VAL A 34 -13.64 -4.38 9.64
CA VAL A 34 -14.62 -3.30 9.74
C VAL A 34 -14.20 -2.35 10.84
N VAL A 35 -13.96 -1.09 10.49
CA VAL A 35 -13.56 -0.04 11.42
C VAL A 35 -14.56 1.11 11.26
N ASN A 36 -15.23 1.50 12.32
CA ASN A 36 -16.26 2.54 12.28
C ASN A 36 -17.31 2.29 11.19
N ASN A 37 -17.77 1.05 11.10
CA ASN A 37 -18.77 0.59 10.11
C ASN A 37 -18.29 0.67 8.65
N LYS A 38 -16.98 0.78 8.43
CA LYS A 38 -16.40 0.83 7.08
C LYS A 38 -15.44 -0.34 6.88
N LEU A 39 -15.60 -1.01 5.75
CA LEU A 39 -14.66 -2.06 5.34
C LEU A 39 -13.30 -1.41 5.08
N THR A 40 -12.29 -1.85 5.83
CA THR A 40 -10.98 -1.22 5.89
C THR A 40 -9.89 -2.22 5.54
N LEU A 41 -9.00 -1.81 4.64
CA LEU A 41 -7.78 -2.53 4.31
C LEU A 41 -6.64 -1.86 5.07
N ALA A 42 -5.88 -2.62 5.84
CA ALA A 42 -4.74 -2.09 6.57
C ALA A 42 -3.47 -2.87 6.30
N ASP A 43 -2.34 -2.18 6.31
CA ASP A 43 -1.02 -2.75 6.16
C ASP A 43 -0.20 -2.46 7.41
N LEU A 44 0.47 -3.49 7.93
CA LEU A 44 1.30 -3.42 9.13
C LEU A 44 2.77 -3.34 8.71
N LYS A 45 3.46 -2.33 9.22
CA LYS A 45 4.90 -2.19 9.01
C LYS A 45 5.63 -2.01 10.34
N THR A 46 6.79 -2.60 10.44
CA THR A 46 7.74 -2.30 11.51
C THR A 46 8.87 -1.47 10.92
N SER A 47 9.33 -0.48 11.65
CA SER A 47 10.40 0.40 11.17
C SER A 47 11.20 0.93 12.35
N VAL A 48 12.50 1.10 12.15
CA VAL A 48 13.37 1.74 13.16
C VAL A 48 13.01 3.22 13.27
N ARG A 49 12.66 3.86 12.15
CA ARG A 49 12.34 5.28 12.08
C ARG A 49 10.90 5.50 11.63
N PRO A 50 10.27 6.60 12.08
CA PRO A 50 8.92 6.93 11.67
C PRO A 50 8.78 7.10 10.16
N TYR A 51 7.58 6.79 9.65
CA TYR A 51 7.16 7.14 8.30
C TYR A 51 6.72 8.60 8.28
N SER A 52 6.73 9.21 7.11
CA SER A 52 6.27 10.58 6.91
C SER A 52 5.32 10.67 5.72
N ARG A 53 4.21 11.38 5.91
CA ARG A 53 3.25 11.64 4.84
C ARG A 53 3.75 12.73 3.90
N LYS A 54 4.68 13.58 4.36
CA LYS A 54 5.12 14.78 3.65
C LYS A 54 6.58 14.69 3.20
N TRP A 55 6.83 15.26 2.03
CA TRP A 55 8.18 15.52 1.56
C TRP A 55 8.91 16.47 2.52
N PRO A 56 10.21 16.26 2.83
CA PRO A 56 10.94 17.08 3.81
C PRO A 56 11.40 18.43 3.23
N LYS A 57 10.47 19.25 2.77
CA LYS A 57 10.77 20.55 2.11
C LYS A 57 11.32 21.61 3.05
N ASP A 58 11.04 21.50 4.35
CA ASP A 58 11.43 22.49 5.35
C ASP A 58 12.82 22.21 5.96
N TYR A 59 13.51 21.19 5.46
CA TYR A 59 14.81 20.77 5.94
C TYR A 59 15.87 20.96 4.86
N GLU A 60 17.07 21.30 5.28
CA GLU A 60 18.19 21.46 4.35
C GLU A 60 18.54 20.12 3.71
N LYS A 61 18.55 20.11 2.37
CA LYS A 61 18.81 18.91 1.57
C LYS A 61 20.21 18.36 1.87
N GLY A 62 20.28 17.05 2.12
CA GLY A 62 21.53 16.38 2.43
C GLY A 62 21.85 16.28 3.92
N THR A 63 21.11 16.96 4.79
CA THR A 63 21.28 16.81 6.25
C THR A 63 20.76 15.45 6.71
N LYS A 64 21.15 15.02 7.91
CA LYS A 64 20.69 13.78 8.53
C LYS A 64 19.17 13.79 8.70
N GLU A 65 18.63 14.89 9.19
CA GLU A 65 17.17 15.09 9.39
C GLU A 65 16.41 14.96 8.06
N TRP A 66 16.92 15.61 7.03
CA TRP A 66 16.32 15.53 5.69
C TRP A 66 16.32 14.10 5.15
N ARG A 67 17.45 13.39 5.27
CA ARG A 67 17.57 12.00 4.81
C ARG A 67 16.62 11.06 5.55
N ASN A 68 16.49 11.25 6.88
CA ASN A 68 15.60 10.42 7.70
C ASN A 68 14.13 10.64 7.30
N LEU A 69 13.73 11.89 7.11
CA LEU A 69 12.36 12.22 6.70
C LEU A 69 12.07 11.77 5.28
N LEU A 70 13.03 11.92 4.37
CA LEU A 70 12.92 11.43 3.01
C LEU A 70 12.73 9.91 2.98
N GLY A 71 13.53 9.19 3.77
CA GLY A 71 13.40 7.74 3.89
C GLY A 71 12.01 7.31 4.36
N GLY A 72 11.49 7.98 5.40
CA GLY A 72 10.13 7.74 5.90
C GLY A 72 9.05 8.07 4.88
N TYR A 73 9.23 9.13 4.12
CA TYR A 73 8.31 9.51 3.04
C TYR A 73 8.30 8.48 1.92
N MET A 74 9.47 8.03 1.47
CA MET A 74 9.58 7.04 0.40
C MET A 74 8.96 5.70 0.80
N LYS A 75 9.16 5.26 2.04
CA LYS A 75 8.54 4.05 2.59
C LYS A 75 7.03 4.18 2.65
N PHE A 76 6.52 5.34 3.08
CA PHE A 76 5.09 5.61 3.10
C PHE A 76 4.48 5.54 1.70
N LYS A 77 5.11 6.17 0.73
CA LYS A 77 4.63 6.16 -0.67
C LYS A 77 4.61 4.75 -1.26
N LYS A 78 5.65 3.97 -0.99
CA LYS A 78 5.73 2.57 -1.44
C LYS A 78 4.60 1.74 -0.84
N THR A 79 4.34 1.89 0.46
CA THR A 79 3.27 1.18 1.16
C THR A 79 1.89 1.56 0.62
N CYS A 80 1.67 2.85 0.33
CA CYS A 80 0.43 3.32 -0.26
C CYS A 80 0.15 2.67 -1.62
N LYS A 81 1.16 2.52 -2.46
CA LYS A 81 1.03 1.85 -3.75
C LYS A 81 0.72 0.36 -3.58
N GLN A 82 1.31 -0.29 -2.58
CA GLN A 82 1.00 -1.66 -2.22
C GLN A 82 -0.45 -1.82 -1.79
N LEU A 83 -0.97 -0.88 -1.00
CA LEU A 83 -2.39 -0.87 -0.62
C LEU A 83 -3.30 -0.76 -1.84
N ALA A 84 -2.94 0.05 -2.83
CA ALA A 84 -3.69 0.16 -4.07
C ALA A 84 -3.71 -1.17 -4.84
N ALA A 85 -2.58 -1.86 -4.90
CA ALA A 85 -2.49 -3.18 -5.51
C ALA A 85 -3.45 -4.17 -4.84
N TYR A 86 -3.48 -4.19 -3.51
CA TYR A 86 -4.39 -5.05 -2.74
C TYR A 86 -5.85 -4.64 -2.91
N ASP A 87 -6.13 -3.35 -2.94
CA ASP A 87 -7.49 -2.83 -3.12
C ASP A 87 -8.10 -3.33 -4.44
N ILE A 88 -7.34 -3.23 -5.54
CA ILE A 88 -7.77 -3.74 -6.84
C ILE A 88 -7.97 -5.25 -6.78
N ALA A 89 -7.01 -5.97 -6.23
CA ALA A 89 -7.03 -7.43 -6.14
C ALA A 89 -8.19 -7.95 -5.29
N ILE A 90 -8.48 -7.30 -4.17
CA ILE A 90 -9.61 -7.64 -3.30
C ILE A 90 -10.93 -7.46 -4.04
N GLU A 91 -11.08 -6.37 -4.76
CA GLU A 91 -12.30 -6.11 -5.54
C GLU A 91 -12.47 -7.17 -6.63
N GLN A 92 -11.42 -7.50 -7.36
CA GLN A 92 -11.47 -8.48 -8.45
C GLN A 92 -11.63 -9.92 -7.97
N THR A 93 -10.95 -10.29 -6.89
CA THR A 93 -10.95 -11.67 -6.38
C THR A 93 -12.16 -11.97 -5.50
N LEU A 94 -12.49 -11.04 -4.59
CA LEU A 94 -13.49 -11.26 -3.56
C LEU A 94 -14.81 -10.50 -3.82
N GLY A 95 -14.83 -9.62 -4.82
CA GLY A 95 -16.00 -8.78 -5.09
C GLY A 95 -16.30 -7.76 -3.99
N MET A 96 -15.31 -7.45 -3.15
CA MET A 96 -15.46 -6.53 -2.02
C MET A 96 -14.80 -5.19 -2.35
N LYS A 97 -15.51 -4.10 -2.09
CA LYS A 97 -14.97 -2.76 -2.25
C LYS A 97 -14.63 -2.17 -0.88
N VAL A 98 -13.35 -1.96 -0.60
CA VAL A 98 -12.96 -1.32 0.65
C VAL A 98 -13.32 0.16 0.61
N GLN A 99 -13.76 0.68 1.75
CA GLN A 99 -14.20 2.06 1.88
C GLN A 99 -13.10 2.99 2.32
N GLN A 100 -12.07 2.44 2.96
CA GLN A 100 -10.91 3.18 3.43
C GLN A 100 -9.74 2.23 3.65
N ALA A 101 -8.54 2.78 3.81
CA ALA A 101 -7.37 2.00 4.15
C ALA A 101 -6.58 2.67 5.27
N ALA A 102 -5.59 1.96 5.80
CA ALA A 102 -4.70 2.50 6.81
C ALA A 102 -3.31 1.87 6.70
N VAL A 103 -2.29 2.66 7.00
CA VAL A 103 -0.93 2.19 7.20
C VAL A 103 -0.64 2.28 8.69
N LEU A 104 -0.33 1.15 9.30
CA LEU A 104 -0.01 1.04 10.71
C LEU A 104 1.49 0.78 10.84
N VAL A 105 2.22 1.72 11.44
CA VAL A 105 3.68 1.63 11.57
C VAL A 105 4.05 1.53 13.02
N SER A 106 4.76 0.47 13.38
CA SER A 106 5.31 0.29 14.72
C SER A 106 6.80 0.64 14.70
N THR A 107 7.18 1.59 15.54
CA THR A 107 8.58 1.94 15.77
C THR A 107 8.91 1.71 17.24
N PRO A 108 10.21 1.65 17.63
CA PRO A 108 10.57 1.49 19.04
C PRO A 108 9.99 2.55 19.97
N GLU A 109 9.74 3.75 19.46
CA GLU A 109 9.29 4.89 20.27
C GLU A 109 7.78 5.11 20.24
N ARG A 110 7.12 4.75 19.11
CA ARG A 110 5.69 5.05 18.95
C ARG A 110 5.05 4.21 17.85
N THR A 111 3.72 4.20 17.87
CA THR A 111 2.91 3.66 16.78
C THR A 111 2.31 4.80 15.97
N GLN A 112 2.37 4.70 14.65
CA GLN A 112 1.77 5.69 13.77
C GLN A 112 0.59 5.05 13.02
N ILE A 113 -0.47 5.82 12.83
CA ILE A 113 -1.64 5.41 12.05
C ILE A 113 -1.86 6.44 10.95
N PHE A 114 -1.71 6.03 9.70
CA PHE A 114 -1.97 6.89 8.55
C PHE A 114 -3.29 6.44 7.91
N LYS A 115 -4.29 7.30 7.96
CA LYS A 115 -5.60 7.04 7.35
C LYS A 115 -5.54 7.37 5.87
N ILE A 116 -6.04 6.46 5.04
CA ILE A 116 -6.07 6.60 3.58
C ILE A 116 -7.54 6.60 3.16
N SER A 117 -8.00 7.71 2.63
CA SER A 117 -9.39 7.84 2.16
C SER A 117 -9.62 7.04 0.89
N ARG A 118 -10.88 6.73 0.58
CA ARG A 118 -11.24 6.08 -0.68
C ARG A 118 -10.78 6.89 -1.88
N GLY A 119 -10.92 8.22 -1.82
CA GLY A 119 -10.48 9.10 -2.91
C GLY A 119 -8.97 9.03 -3.16
N PHE A 120 -8.19 9.06 -2.08
CA PHE A 120 -6.73 8.91 -2.19
C PHE A 120 -6.34 7.53 -2.71
N LEU A 121 -7.02 6.48 -2.24
CA LEU A 121 -6.78 5.13 -2.70
C LEU A 121 -7.07 4.97 -4.20
N ASN A 122 -8.10 5.63 -4.70
CA ASN A 122 -8.41 5.65 -6.13
C ASN A 122 -7.28 6.29 -6.96
N SER A 123 -6.70 7.38 -6.48
CA SER A 123 -5.56 8.01 -7.16
C SER A 123 -4.32 7.11 -7.14
N LEU A 124 -4.13 6.37 -6.05
CA LEU A 124 -3.02 5.42 -5.95
C LEU A 124 -3.16 4.23 -6.89
N ARG A 125 -4.38 3.85 -7.26
CA ARG A 125 -4.61 2.80 -8.26
C ARG A 125 -3.95 3.16 -9.60
N GLN A 126 -4.05 4.42 -10.02
CA GLN A 126 -3.44 4.89 -11.25
C GLN A 126 -1.92 4.80 -11.20
N ASP A 127 -1.34 5.16 -10.07
CA ASP A 127 0.11 5.03 -9.84
C ASP A 127 0.55 3.58 -9.89
N TRP A 128 -0.24 2.68 -9.30
CA TRP A 128 0.05 1.24 -9.31
C TRP A 128 0.02 0.67 -10.73
N TYR A 129 -0.97 1.01 -11.55
CA TYR A 129 -1.05 0.55 -12.94
C TYR A 129 0.19 0.97 -13.74
N LYS A 130 0.70 2.18 -13.52
CA LYS A 130 1.93 2.65 -14.16
C LYS A 130 3.14 1.81 -13.75
N ILE A 131 3.23 1.42 -12.49
CA ILE A 131 4.30 0.56 -11.98
C ILE A 131 4.24 -0.80 -12.64
N VAL A 132 3.07 -1.41 -12.73
CA VAL A 132 2.86 -2.71 -13.38
C VAL A 132 3.25 -2.63 -14.86
N GLU A 133 2.82 -1.59 -15.57
CA GLU A 133 3.17 -1.36 -16.96
C GLU A 133 4.69 -1.30 -17.14
N GLU A 134 5.37 -0.51 -16.33
CA GLU A 134 6.82 -0.35 -16.40
C GLU A 134 7.55 -1.66 -16.09
N TYR A 135 7.09 -2.40 -15.07
CA TYR A 135 7.67 -3.68 -14.72
C TYR A 135 7.61 -4.67 -15.88
N TYR A 136 6.42 -4.82 -16.50
CA TYR A 136 6.25 -5.75 -17.61
C TYR A 136 7.02 -5.31 -18.86
N LYS A 137 7.13 -4.01 -19.08
CA LYS A 137 7.95 -3.47 -20.16
C LYS A 137 9.42 -3.86 -19.99
N GLN A 138 9.97 -3.69 -18.78
CA GLN A 138 11.33 -4.09 -18.47
C GLN A 138 11.53 -5.59 -18.64
N LEU A 139 10.54 -6.38 -18.25
CA LEU A 139 10.58 -7.83 -18.38
C LEU A 139 10.60 -8.24 -19.86
N GLU A 140 9.77 -7.63 -20.68
CA GLU A 140 9.77 -7.87 -22.15
C GLU A 140 11.11 -7.51 -22.79
N GLU A 141 11.68 -6.37 -22.42
CA GLU A 141 12.99 -5.94 -22.90
C GLU A 141 14.08 -6.93 -22.52
N CYS A 142 14.03 -7.45 -21.31
CA CYS A 142 14.98 -8.44 -20.80
C CYS A 142 14.92 -9.74 -21.63
N TYR A 143 13.74 -10.22 -21.97
CA TYR A 143 13.57 -11.43 -22.76
C TYR A 143 13.85 -11.23 -24.25
N SER A 144 13.65 -10.04 -24.78
CA SER A 144 13.92 -9.75 -26.19
C SER A 144 15.41 -9.70 -26.54
N GLU A 145 16.27 -9.51 -25.54
CA GLU A 145 17.73 -9.45 -25.71
C GLU A 145 18.40 -10.83 -25.69
N SER A 146 17.64 -11.88 -25.42
CA SER A 146 18.21 -13.24 -25.31
C SER A 146 18.22 -13.99 -26.65
#